data_a51e72136ef4e375bffde9b820b256af
#
_entry.id   a51e72136ef4e375bffde9b820b256af
#
_cell.length_a   1.000
_cell.length_b   1.000
_cell.length_c   1.000
_cell.angle_alpha   90.00
_cell.angle_beta   90.00
_cell.angle_gamma   90.00
#
_symmetry.space_group_name_H-M   'P 1'
#
loop_
_entity.id
_entity.type
_entity.pdbx_description
1 polymer ?
#
loop_
_entity_poly.entity_id
_entity_poly.type
_entity_poly.pdbx_seq_one_letter_code
_entity_poly.pdbx_strand_id
1 'polypeptide(L)'
;MQHVFIIGSRGLPAKYGGFETFVEELVTHKQSADVYYHVACLSDKEHHTHFQYAGADCFTIKAPKLGPARVIAYDMMAINYSLQMVKKEQIAHPIFYVLGNTIGAFIDPFIRNIHAVGGQLFINPDGLEWKRSKWSKPVQWYLKQSEKIMATSADLVISDNVGIEEYIKTSYPSAKTTFIAYGTDLQKSALSPESAKVQEWFQQWHIKEKGYYLIVGRFVPENNYETAIREFMASDTKRKLVIICNHEGNDYFDTLKRLTHFDKDERIRFVGTVYDRELLTYIRENAFAYIHGHEVGGTNPGLLEALGHTNLNLVYNVPFNQ
;
A
#
# COMPACT_ATOMS: atom_id res chain seq x y z
N MET A 1 -13.81 -18.79 -17.96
CA MET A 1 -13.30 -17.47 -17.47
C MET A 1 -13.53 -17.39 -15.98
N GLN A 2 -12.50 -17.12 -15.18
CA GLN A 2 -12.61 -16.94 -13.75
C GLN A 2 -12.87 -15.46 -13.42
N HIS A 3 -13.97 -15.17 -12.74
CA HIS A 3 -14.29 -13.82 -12.31
C HIS A 3 -13.78 -13.56 -10.89
N VAL A 4 -13.05 -12.46 -10.70
CA VAL A 4 -12.48 -12.04 -9.42
C VAL A 4 -12.97 -10.63 -9.09
N PHE A 5 -13.72 -10.51 -8.00
CA PHE A 5 -14.20 -9.23 -7.47
C PHE A 5 -13.22 -8.71 -6.42
N ILE A 6 -12.55 -7.60 -6.72
CA ILE A 6 -11.55 -6.97 -5.85
C ILE A 6 -12.23 -5.85 -5.05
N ILE A 7 -12.16 -5.94 -3.72
CA ILE A 7 -12.84 -5.07 -2.77
C ILE A 7 -11.83 -4.64 -1.70
N GLY A 8 -11.95 -3.41 -1.19
CA GLY A 8 -11.08 -2.90 -0.11
C GLY A 8 -10.02 -1.89 -0.56
N SER A 9 -9.83 -1.70 -1.87
CA SER A 9 -9.09 -0.55 -2.40
C SER A 9 -10.04 0.64 -2.63
N ARG A 10 -9.49 1.86 -2.72
CA ARG A 10 -10.30 3.03 -3.11
C ARG A 10 -10.63 3.07 -4.58
N GLY A 11 -10.08 2.15 -5.38
CA GLY A 11 -10.36 1.95 -6.80
C GLY A 11 -9.28 2.46 -7.74
N LEU A 12 -9.61 2.44 -9.02
CA LEU A 12 -8.74 2.75 -10.14
C LEU A 12 -9.18 4.03 -10.87
N PRO A 13 -8.26 4.79 -11.50
CA PRO A 13 -6.80 4.63 -11.40
C PRO A 13 -6.27 4.91 -10.00
N ALA A 14 -5.14 4.30 -9.65
CA ALA A 14 -4.51 4.47 -8.35
C ALA A 14 -4.05 5.93 -8.15
N LYS A 15 -4.49 6.55 -7.05
CA LYS A 15 -4.05 7.90 -6.69
C LYS A 15 -3.07 7.90 -5.53
N TYR A 16 -3.31 7.05 -4.54
CA TYR A 16 -2.48 6.98 -3.33
C TYR A 16 -2.87 5.74 -2.51
N GLY A 17 -1.89 4.93 -2.11
CA GLY A 17 -2.08 3.78 -1.22
C GLY A 17 -1.49 2.48 -1.78
N GLY A 18 -1.10 1.59 -0.87
CA GLY A 18 -0.48 0.31 -1.25
C GLY A 18 -1.45 -0.61 -2.01
N PHE A 19 -2.69 -0.71 -1.54
CA PHE A 19 -3.70 -1.53 -2.21
C PHE A 19 -4.11 -0.99 -3.57
N GLU A 20 -4.24 0.34 -3.72
CA GLU A 20 -4.55 0.96 -5.01
C GLU A 20 -3.45 0.66 -6.03
N THR A 21 -2.18 0.84 -5.65
CA THR A 21 -1.03 0.51 -6.50
C THR A 21 -1.01 -0.97 -6.84
N PHE A 22 -1.19 -1.85 -5.86
CA PHE A 22 -1.26 -3.30 -6.08
C PHE A 22 -2.35 -3.68 -7.09
N VAL A 23 -3.57 -3.15 -6.93
CA VAL A 23 -4.70 -3.46 -7.83
C VAL A 23 -4.44 -2.93 -9.25
N GLU A 24 -3.86 -1.73 -9.38
CA GLU A 24 -3.50 -1.16 -10.68
C GLU A 24 -2.48 -2.03 -11.40
N GLU A 25 -1.41 -2.42 -10.73
CA GLU A 25 -0.38 -3.30 -11.31
C GLU A 25 -0.96 -4.69 -11.66
N LEU A 26 -1.82 -5.24 -10.80
CA LEU A 26 -2.47 -6.54 -11.02
C LEU A 26 -3.34 -6.54 -12.28
N VAL A 27 -4.15 -5.51 -12.50
CA VAL A 27 -5.03 -5.46 -13.68
C VAL A 27 -4.28 -5.07 -14.95
N THR A 28 -3.28 -4.18 -14.83
CA THR A 28 -2.47 -3.71 -15.97
C THR A 28 -1.56 -4.80 -16.52
N HIS A 29 -0.99 -5.62 -15.64
CA HIS A 29 -0.05 -6.68 -16.00
C HIS A 29 -0.71 -8.07 -16.04
N LYS A 30 -2.02 -8.13 -16.19
CA LYS A 30 -2.75 -9.40 -16.31
C LYS A 30 -2.22 -10.26 -17.44
N GLN A 31 -1.74 -11.48 -17.11
CA GLN A 31 -1.14 -12.40 -18.08
C GLN A 31 -2.16 -13.38 -18.71
N SER A 32 -3.23 -13.73 -17.98
CA SER A 32 -4.20 -14.73 -18.44
C SER A 32 -5.48 -14.10 -18.99
N ALA A 33 -5.89 -14.52 -20.16
CA ALA A 33 -7.21 -14.18 -20.72
C ALA A 33 -8.37 -14.87 -19.97
N ASP A 34 -8.08 -15.93 -19.19
CA ASP A 34 -9.08 -16.69 -18.45
C ASP A 34 -9.49 -16.06 -17.13
N VAL A 35 -8.87 -14.96 -16.74
CA VAL A 35 -9.23 -14.17 -15.54
C VAL A 35 -9.85 -12.85 -15.94
N TYR A 36 -10.98 -12.50 -15.30
CA TYR A 36 -11.65 -11.22 -15.49
C TYR A 36 -11.83 -10.53 -14.13
N TYR A 37 -11.27 -9.34 -14.00
CA TYR A 37 -11.32 -8.56 -12.76
C TYR A 37 -12.52 -7.60 -12.76
N HIS A 38 -13.22 -7.55 -11.62
CA HIS A 38 -14.20 -6.55 -11.28
C HIS A 38 -13.68 -5.76 -10.07
N VAL A 39 -13.49 -4.45 -10.20
CA VAL A 39 -12.86 -3.64 -9.16
C VAL A 39 -13.86 -2.65 -8.57
N ALA A 40 -14.11 -2.77 -7.26
CA ALA A 40 -14.89 -1.79 -6.53
C ALA A 40 -14.11 -0.49 -6.35
N CYS A 41 -14.75 0.64 -6.65
CA CYS A 41 -14.16 1.98 -6.57
C CYS A 41 -14.98 2.87 -5.64
N LEU A 42 -14.37 3.44 -4.61
CA LEU A 42 -15.03 4.36 -3.69
C LEU A 42 -15.36 5.67 -4.41
N SER A 43 -16.61 6.12 -4.30
CA SER A 43 -17.09 7.34 -4.93
C SER A 43 -17.95 8.17 -3.97
N ASP A 44 -17.98 9.48 -4.21
CA ASP A 44 -18.93 10.40 -3.54
C ASP A 44 -20.15 10.69 -4.42
N LYS A 45 -20.19 10.18 -5.66
CA LYS A 45 -21.34 10.35 -6.59
C LYS A 45 -22.49 9.41 -6.20
N GLU A 46 -23.73 9.85 -6.40
CA GLU A 46 -24.93 9.11 -5.95
C GLU A 46 -25.22 7.84 -6.75
N HIS A 47 -24.85 7.82 -8.02
CA HIS A 47 -25.15 6.71 -8.91
C HIS A 47 -23.95 5.78 -9.05
N HIS A 48 -24.22 4.48 -9.02
CA HIS A 48 -23.23 3.48 -9.42
C HIS A 48 -22.94 3.65 -10.92
N THR A 49 -21.67 3.81 -11.24
CA THR A 49 -21.21 3.88 -12.64
C THR A 49 -20.23 2.76 -12.89
N HIS A 50 -20.29 2.19 -14.10
CA HIS A 50 -19.30 1.23 -14.59
C HIS A 50 -18.38 1.91 -15.59
N PHE A 51 -17.12 1.53 -15.57
CA PHE A 51 -16.11 1.95 -16.55
C PHE A 51 -15.03 0.90 -16.70
N GLN A 52 -14.37 0.88 -17.85
CA GLN A 52 -13.26 -0.05 -18.10
C GLN A 52 -11.92 0.60 -17.76
N TYR A 53 -11.04 -0.15 -17.11
CA TYR A 53 -9.67 0.24 -16.85
C TYR A 53 -8.72 -0.95 -17.04
N ALA A 54 -7.78 -0.87 -17.98
CA ALA A 54 -6.83 -1.95 -18.31
C ALA A 54 -7.49 -3.33 -18.48
N GLY A 55 -8.73 -3.36 -19.06
CA GLY A 55 -9.49 -4.59 -19.29
C GLY A 55 -10.21 -5.14 -18.04
N ALA A 56 -10.21 -4.43 -16.93
CA ALA A 56 -11.04 -4.72 -15.76
C ALA A 56 -12.35 -3.90 -15.79
N ASP A 57 -13.44 -4.49 -15.32
CA ASP A 57 -14.72 -3.78 -15.08
C ASP A 57 -14.66 -3.10 -13.71
N CYS A 58 -14.63 -1.78 -13.70
CA CYS A 58 -14.62 -0.97 -12.49
C CYS A 58 -16.02 -0.46 -12.20
N PHE A 59 -16.48 -0.59 -10.95
CA PHE A 59 -17.79 -0.09 -10.54
C PHE A 59 -17.70 0.78 -9.28
N THR A 60 -18.47 1.86 -9.26
CA THR A 60 -18.40 2.83 -8.16
C THR A 60 -19.39 2.49 -7.04
N ILE A 61 -18.91 2.63 -5.80
CA ILE A 61 -19.73 2.48 -4.58
C ILE A 61 -19.70 3.79 -3.79
N LYS A 62 -20.85 4.37 -3.52
CA LYS A 62 -20.98 5.49 -2.59
C LYS A 62 -21.14 4.96 -1.17
N ALA A 63 -20.14 5.17 -0.32
CA ALA A 63 -20.23 4.86 1.10
C ALA A 63 -20.50 6.12 1.94
N PRO A 64 -21.31 6.03 3.01
CA PRO A 64 -21.61 7.16 3.89
C PRO A 64 -20.31 7.70 4.55
N LYS A 65 -20.29 9.01 4.81
CA LYS A 65 -19.14 9.69 5.42
C LYS A 65 -19.11 9.47 6.94
N LEU A 66 -18.69 8.29 7.37
CA LEU A 66 -18.65 7.84 8.78
C LEU A 66 -17.23 7.92 9.40
N GLY A 67 -16.40 8.85 8.94
CA GLY A 67 -14.99 8.88 9.39
C GLY A 67 -14.27 7.55 9.11
N PRO A 68 -13.52 6.99 10.09
CA PRO A 68 -12.81 5.72 9.90
C PRO A 68 -13.72 4.51 9.57
N ALA A 69 -14.96 4.52 10.04
CA ALA A 69 -15.93 3.44 9.76
C ALA A 69 -16.44 3.45 8.31
N ARG A 70 -16.12 4.49 7.51
CA ARG A 70 -16.46 4.54 6.09
C ARG A 70 -15.92 3.35 5.31
N VAL A 71 -14.72 2.88 5.66
CA VAL A 71 -14.10 1.72 5.00
C VAL A 71 -14.94 0.47 5.22
N ILE A 72 -15.39 0.23 6.44
CA ILE A 72 -16.24 -0.91 6.79
C ILE A 72 -17.55 -0.87 5.98
N ALA A 73 -18.23 0.28 5.97
CA ALA A 73 -19.46 0.45 5.20
C ALA A 73 -19.24 0.25 3.70
N TYR A 74 -18.15 0.79 3.17
CA TYR A 74 -17.77 0.64 1.77
C TYR A 74 -17.57 -0.82 1.38
N ASP A 75 -16.77 -1.57 2.13
CA ASP A 75 -16.47 -2.97 1.84
C ASP A 75 -17.74 -3.84 1.87
N MET A 76 -18.60 -3.64 2.88
CA MET A 76 -19.88 -4.35 2.98
C MET A 76 -20.81 -4.04 1.80
N MET A 77 -20.91 -2.77 1.40
CA MET A 77 -21.73 -2.35 0.25
C MET A 77 -21.16 -2.91 -1.06
N ALA A 78 -19.82 -2.91 -1.21
CA ALA A 78 -19.15 -3.46 -2.38
C ALA A 78 -19.37 -4.98 -2.52
N ILE A 79 -19.28 -5.75 -1.43
CA ILE A 79 -19.59 -7.18 -1.45
C ILE A 79 -21.05 -7.41 -1.85
N ASN A 80 -22.00 -6.66 -1.26
CA ASN A 80 -23.41 -6.78 -1.60
C ASN A 80 -23.69 -6.48 -3.08
N TYR A 81 -23.11 -5.41 -3.62
CA TYR A 81 -23.25 -5.06 -5.01
C TYR A 81 -22.66 -6.12 -5.94
N SER A 82 -21.46 -6.63 -5.61
CA SER A 82 -20.83 -7.73 -6.34
C SER A 82 -21.68 -8.99 -6.34
N LEU A 83 -22.33 -9.34 -5.21
CA LEU A 83 -23.27 -10.48 -5.14
C LEU A 83 -24.51 -10.27 -6.04
N GLN A 84 -25.00 -9.03 -6.15
CA GLN A 84 -26.10 -8.71 -7.09
C GLN A 84 -25.64 -8.88 -8.55
N MET A 85 -24.43 -8.42 -8.91
CA MET A 85 -23.84 -8.63 -10.24
C MET A 85 -23.72 -10.12 -10.56
N VAL A 86 -23.15 -10.93 -9.63
CA VAL A 86 -23.02 -12.38 -9.80
C VAL A 86 -24.35 -13.05 -10.10
N LYS A 87 -25.41 -12.71 -9.35
CA LYS A 87 -26.76 -13.27 -9.57
C LYS A 87 -27.36 -12.82 -10.88
N LYS A 88 -27.25 -11.53 -11.23
CA LYS A 88 -27.79 -10.96 -12.45
C LYS A 88 -27.13 -11.53 -13.71
N GLU A 89 -25.81 -11.69 -13.68
CA GLU A 89 -25.01 -12.13 -14.82
C GLU A 89 -24.75 -13.64 -14.82
N GLN A 90 -25.30 -14.35 -13.83
CA GLN A 90 -25.16 -15.81 -13.66
C GLN A 90 -23.70 -16.27 -13.66
N ILE A 91 -22.83 -15.52 -12.99
CA ILE A 91 -21.40 -15.81 -12.90
C ILE A 91 -21.19 -17.06 -12.04
N ALA A 92 -20.57 -18.08 -12.63
CA ALA A 92 -20.23 -19.32 -11.93
C ALA A 92 -18.90 -19.22 -11.18
N HIS A 93 -18.85 -19.75 -9.96
CA HIS A 93 -17.65 -19.86 -9.13
C HIS A 93 -16.83 -18.53 -8.97
N PRO A 94 -17.48 -17.40 -8.62
CA PRO A 94 -16.77 -16.13 -8.46
C PRO A 94 -15.81 -16.17 -7.25
N ILE A 95 -14.69 -15.46 -7.36
CA ILE A 95 -13.80 -15.19 -6.23
C ILE A 95 -14.06 -13.76 -5.74
N PHE A 96 -14.30 -13.60 -4.43
CA PHE A 96 -14.36 -12.30 -3.77
C PHE A 96 -13.03 -12.10 -3.06
N TYR A 97 -12.18 -11.21 -3.58
CA TYR A 97 -10.87 -10.91 -3.02
C TYR A 97 -10.94 -9.60 -2.24
N VAL A 98 -10.98 -9.71 -0.92
CA VAL A 98 -11.10 -8.57 0.00
C VAL A 98 -9.72 -8.17 0.50
N LEU A 99 -9.37 -6.91 0.27
CA LEU A 99 -8.10 -6.32 0.70
C LEU A 99 -8.28 -5.64 2.05
N GLY A 100 -7.58 -6.12 3.04
CA GLY A 100 -7.71 -5.71 4.44
C GLY A 100 -8.63 -6.65 5.24
N ASN A 101 -8.73 -6.37 6.53
CA ASN A 101 -9.40 -7.24 7.49
C ASN A 101 -10.32 -6.47 8.47
N THR A 102 -10.95 -5.38 7.99
CA THR A 102 -11.72 -4.48 8.84
C THR A 102 -13.15 -4.90 9.10
N ILE A 103 -13.73 -5.83 8.31
CA ILE A 103 -15.15 -6.18 8.33
C ILE A 103 -15.46 -7.49 9.09
N GLY A 104 -14.51 -8.04 9.86
CA GLY A 104 -14.64 -9.35 10.50
C GLY A 104 -15.89 -9.49 11.36
N ALA A 105 -16.27 -8.45 12.12
CA ALA A 105 -17.49 -8.48 12.94
C ALA A 105 -18.79 -8.68 12.12
N PHE A 106 -18.75 -8.45 10.81
CA PHE A 106 -19.91 -8.49 9.92
C PHE A 106 -19.77 -9.53 8.80
N ILE A 107 -18.68 -10.30 8.76
CA ILE A 107 -18.32 -11.12 7.60
C ILE A 107 -19.20 -12.36 7.41
N ASP A 108 -19.71 -12.98 8.48
CA ASP A 108 -20.44 -14.25 8.42
C ASP A 108 -21.64 -14.28 7.45
N PRO A 109 -22.53 -13.27 7.44
CA PRO A 109 -23.62 -13.26 6.46
C PRO A 109 -23.12 -13.19 5.01
N PHE A 110 -22.01 -12.48 4.77
CA PHE A 110 -21.43 -12.37 3.44
C PHE A 110 -20.82 -13.70 2.99
N ILE A 111 -20.10 -14.40 3.84
CA ILE A 111 -19.53 -15.73 3.54
C ILE A 111 -20.64 -16.69 3.13
N ARG A 112 -21.73 -16.75 3.91
CA ARG A 112 -22.89 -17.60 3.55
C ARG A 112 -23.48 -17.24 2.19
N ASN A 113 -23.60 -15.96 1.88
CA ASN A 113 -24.16 -15.51 0.60
C ASN A 113 -23.18 -15.77 -0.56
N ILE A 114 -21.86 -15.62 -0.35
CA ILE A 114 -20.81 -15.95 -1.31
C ILE A 114 -20.84 -17.44 -1.63
N HIS A 115 -20.88 -18.29 -0.60
CA HIS A 115 -20.93 -19.75 -0.77
C HIS A 115 -22.26 -20.18 -1.42
N ALA A 116 -23.38 -19.52 -1.13
CA ALA A 116 -24.68 -19.80 -1.74
C ALA A 116 -24.72 -19.57 -3.26
N VAL A 117 -23.84 -18.71 -3.80
CA VAL A 117 -23.67 -18.52 -5.25
C VAL A 117 -22.51 -19.35 -5.82
N GLY A 118 -21.98 -20.30 -5.06
CA GLY A 118 -20.84 -21.14 -5.47
C GLY A 118 -19.49 -20.41 -5.49
N GLY A 119 -19.41 -19.23 -4.85
CA GLY A 119 -18.20 -18.41 -4.79
C GLY A 119 -17.28 -18.77 -3.63
N GLN A 120 -16.13 -18.12 -3.61
CA GLN A 120 -15.12 -18.24 -2.55
C GLN A 120 -14.71 -16.86 -2.05
N LEU A 121 -14.41 -16.76 -0.75
CA LEU A 121 -13.86 -15.57 -0.12
C LEU A 121 -12.34 -15.71 0.04
N PHE A 122 -11.58 -14.90 -0.65
CA PHE A 122 -10.16 -14.74 -0.43
C PHE A 122 -9.90 -13.40 0.27
N ILE A 123 -8.90 -13.34 1.15
CA ILE A 123 -8.52 -12.10 1.81
C ILE A 123 -7.02 -11.83 1.68
N ASN A 124 -6.66 -10.56 1.59
CA ASN A 124 -5.30 -10.09 1.87
C ASN A 124 -5.33 -9.43 3.26
N PRO A 125 -4.60 -9.95 4.27
CA PRO A 125 -4.69 -9.44 5.63
C PRO A 125 -4.02 -8.08 5.83
N ASP A 126 -3.41 -7.49 4.79
CA ASP A 126 -2.53 -6.32 4.90
C ASP A 126 -1.32 -6.64 5.82
N GLY A 127 -0.65 -5.61 6.31
CA GLY A 127 0.27 -5.74 7.43
C GLY A 127 -0.47 -5.75 8.77
N LEU A 128 0.25 -5.60 9.84
CA LEU A 128 -0.29 -5.61 11.21
C LEU A 128 -1.02 -4.29 11.54
N GLU A 129 -2.14 -3.98 10.84
CA GLU A 129 -2.85 -2.70 10.94
C GLU A 129 -3.23 -2.36 12.39
N TRP A 130 -3.56 -3.38 13.20
CA TRP A 130 -3.87 -3.19 14.62
C TRP A 130 -2.67 -2.73 15.48
N LYS A 131 -1.42 -2.84 15.00
CA LYS A 131 -0.23 -2.35 15.70
C LYS A 131 0.04 -0.86 15.46
N ARG A 132 -0.61 -0.25 14.48
CA ARG A 132 -0.32 1.15 14.10
C ARG A 132 -0.69 2.11 15.21
N SER A 133 0.21 3.03 15.51
CA SER A 133 0.10 4.02 16.60
C SER A 133 -1.04 5.02 16.42
N LYS A 134 -1.50 5.22 15.18
CA LYS A 134 -2.65 6.08 14.87
C LYS A 134 -3.98 5.62 15.49
N TRP A 135 -4.07 4.34 15.90
CA TRP A 135 -5.29 3.76 16.44
C TRP A 135 -5.31 3.79 17.98
N SER A 136 -6.45 4.17 18.56
CA SER A 136 -6.69 4.02 19.99
C SER A 136 -6.75 2.53 20.40
N LYS A 137 -6.50 2.23 21.69
CA LYS A 137 -6.50 0.86 22.21
C LYS A 137 -7.78 0.07 21.89
N PRO A 138 -9.01 0.63 22.02
CA PRO A 138 -10.24 -0.07 21.63
C PRO A 138 -10.28 -0.40 20.13
N VAL A 139 -9.80 0.50 19.26
CA VAL A 139 -9.75 0.27 17.82
C VAL A 139 -8.71 -0.79 17.48
N GLN A 140 -7.53 -0.77 18.12
CA GLN A 140 -6.52 -1.81 17.97
C GLN A 140 -7.07 -3.18 18.33
N TRP A 141 -7.81 -3.26 19.45
CA TRP A 141 -8.47 -4.52 19.87
C TRP A 141 -9.51 -4.98 18.83
N TYR A 142 -10.37 -4.06 18.37
CA TYR A 142 -11.35 -4.37 17.32
C TYR A 142 -10.69 -4.92 16.06
N LEU A 143 -9.64 -4.23 15.55
CA LEU A 143 -8.92 -4.65 14.35
C LEU A 143 -8.27 -6.03 14.53
N LYS A 144 -7.73 -6.32 15.72
CA LYS A 144 -7.15 -7.64 16.04
C LYS A 144 -8.20 -8.74 16.04
N GLN A 145 -9.40 -8.49 16.60
CA GLN A 145 -10.50 -9.45 16.58
C GLN A 145 -11.05 -9.65 15.16
N SER A 146 -11.18 -8.54 14.41
CA SER A 146 -11.62 -8.58 13.01
C SER A 146 -10.67 -9.41 12.15
N GLU A 147 -9.36 -9.20 12.28
CA GLU A 147 -8.31 -10.01 11.63
C GLU A 147 -8.48 -11.49 11.92
N LYS A 148 -8.62 -11.85 13.21
CA LYS A 148 -8.83 -13.23 13.64
C LYS A 148 -10.04 -13.85 12.93
N ILE A 149 -11.20 -13.19 12.99
CA ILE A 149 -12.44 -13.70 12.42
C ILE A 149 -12.27 -13.87 10.91
N MET A 150 -11.78 -12.85 10.20
CA MET A 150 -11.62 -12.93 8.75
C MET A 150 -10.61 -14.01 8.35
N ALA A 151 -9.45 -14.09 9.01
CA ALA A 151 -8.42 -15.09 8.69
C ALA A 151 -8.90 -16.53 8.90
N THR A 152 -9.71 -16.78 9.94
CA THR A 152 -10.21 -18.13 10.24
C THR A 152 -11.46 -18.52 9.44
N SER A 153 -12.16 -17.55 8.86
CA SER A 153 -13.41 -17.79 8.13
C SER A 153 -13.26 -17.72 6.61
N ALA A 154 -12.17 -17.14 6.10
CA ALA A 154 -11.90 -17.09 4.67
C ALA A 154 -11.57 -18.47 4.08
N ASP A 155 -11.92 -18.68 2.82
CA ASP A 155 -11.54 -19.90 2.08
C ASP A 155 -10.03 -19.93 1.80
N LEU A 156 -9.41 -18.74 1.66
CA LEU A 156 -7.96 -18.57 1.49
C LEU A 156 -7.50 -17.20 1.97
N VAL A 157 -6.40 -17.17 2.72
CA VAL A 157 -5.66 -15.96 3.08
C VAL A 157 -4.44 -15.85 2.15
N ILE A 158 -4.37 -14.76 1.37
CA ILE A 158 -3.25 -14.50 0.48
C ILE A 158 -2.38 -13.41 1.13
N SER A 159 -1.25 -13.81 1.69
CA SER A 159 -0.27 -12.88 2.25
C SER A 159 0.68 -12.40 1.15
N ASP A 160 1.02 -11.14 1.18
CA ASP A 160 1.97 -10.52 0.24
C ASP A 160 3.42 -10.59 0.70
N ASN A 161 3.64 -11.10 1.93
CA ASN A 161 4.94 -11.21 2.58
C ASN A 161 5.05 -12.51 3.37
N VAL A 162 6.20 -13.18 3.31
CA VAL A 162 6.47 -14.43 4.05
C VAL A 162 6.28 -14.22 5.56
N GLY A 163 6.79 -13.10 6.11
CA GLY A 163 6.65 -12.79 7.54
C GLY A 163 5.19 -12.61 7.96
N ILE A 164 4.34 -12.08 7.09
CA ILE A 164 2.89 -11.99 7.35
C ILE A 164 2.24 -13.37 7.26
N GLU A 165 2.62 -14.20 6.30
CA GLU A 165 2.10 -15.58 6.21
C GLU A 165 2.45 -16.40 7.45
N GLU A 166 3.70 -16.34 7.90
CA GLU A 166 4.15 -17.03 9.13
C GLU A 166 3.42 -16.54 10.37
N TYR A 167 3.21 -15.21 10.46
CA TYR A 167 2.41 -14.62 11.53
C TYR A 167 0.97 -15.15 11.51
N ILE A 168 0.30 -15.20 10.35
CA ILE A 168 -1.07 -15.73 10.21
C ILE A 168 -1.11 -17.22 10.59
N LYS A 169 -0.19 -18.05 10.09
CA LYS A 169 -0.09 -19.48 10.43
C LYS A 169 0.08 -19.71 11.93
N THR A 170 0.93 -18.90 12.56
CA THR A 170 1.21 -19.00 14.00
C THR A 170 0.04 -18.51 14.84
N SER A 171 -0.57 -17.38 14.48
CA SER A 171 -1.65 -16.76 15.24
C SER A 171 -3.00 -17.45 15.03
N TYR A 172 -3.22 -18.03 13.86
CA TYR A 172 -4.49 -18.61 13.41
C TYR A 172 -4.27 -19.95 12.69
N PRO A 173 -3.93 -21.03 13.40
CA PRO A 173 -3.53 -22.30 12.78
C PRO A 173 -4.60 -22.96 11.90
N SER A 174 -5.87 -22.58 12.05
CA SER A 174 -6.96 -23.07 11.19
C SER A 174 -7.09 -22.34 9.86
N ALA A 175 -6.40 -21.20 9.69
CA ALA A 175 -6.46 -20.43 8.46
C ALA A 175 -5.74 -21.17 7.33
N LYS A 176 -6.37 -21.26 6.17
CA LYS A 176 -5.71 -21.71 4.94
C LYS A 176 -4.98 -20.53 4.33
N THR A 177 -3.67 -20.63 4.19
CA THR A 177 -2.84 -19.52 3.73
C THR A 177 -2.00 -19.87 2.52
N THR A 178 -1.70 -18.87 1.73
CA THR A 178 -0.66 -18.91 0.70
C THR A 178 0.07 -17.57 0.67
N PHE A 179 1.27 -17.59 0.11
CA PHE A 179 2.10 -16.40 -0.10
C PHE A 179 2.20 -16.10 -1.58
N ILE A 180 1.89 -14.86 -1.96
CA ILE A 180 2.07 -14.33 -3.30
C ILE A 180 2.73 -12.96 -3.17
N ALA A 181 4.03 -12.89 -3.45
CA ALA A 181 4.80 -11.65 -3.37
C ALA A 181 4.30 -10.60 -4.36
N TYR A 182 4.36 -9.34 -3.96
CA TYR A 182 4.30 -8.25 -4.91
C TYR A 182 5.58 -8.21 -5.74
N GLY A 183 5.45 -7.79 -6.99
CA GLY A 183 6.58 -7.46 -7.85
C GLY A 183 6.86 -5.96 -7.87
N THR A 184 7.87 -5.60 -8.64
CA THR A 184 8.15 -4.20 -9.00
C THR A 184 8.61 -4.14 -10.45
N ASP A 185 8.39 -3.00 -11.11
CA ASP A 185 8.94 -2.73 -12.42
C ASP A 185 10.45 -2.45 -12.29
N LEU A 186 11.24 -3.13 -13.11
CA LEU A 186 12.69 -2.95 -13.18
C LEU A 186 13.12 -2.06 -14.36
N GLN A 187 12.14 -1.49 -15.07
CA GLN A 187 12.43 -0.59 -16.18
C GLN A 187 13.11 0.68 -15.66
N LYS A 188 14.27 0.94 -16.21
CA LYS A 188 15.02 2.18 -15.90
C LYS A 188 14.28 3.40 -16.40
N SER A 189 14.52 4.53 -15.74
CA SER A 189 14.03 5.81 -16.22
C SER A 189 14.55 6.12 -17.62
N ALA A 190 13.67 6.59 -18.49
CA ALA A 190 14.03 7.08 -19.80
C ALA A 190 14.71 8.48 -19.77
N LEU A 191 14.76 9.10 -18.58
CA LEU A 191 15.40 10.40 -18.40
C LEU A 191 16.92 10.30 -18.39
N SER A 192 17.56 11.37 -18.84
CA SER A 192 19.02 11.55 -18.81
C SER A 192 19.40 12.75 -17.93
N PRO A 193 20.70 12.91 -17.58
CA PRO A 193 21.17 14.08 -16.85
C PRO A 193 20.86 15.42 -17.56
N GLU A 194 20.69 15.39 -18.88
CA GLU A 194 20.39 16.57 -19.72
C GLU A 194 18.89 16.90 -19.77
N SER A 195 18.02 16.00 -19.27
CA SER A 195 16.58 16.24 -19.24
C SER A 195 16.26 17.46 -18.37
N ALA A 196 15.52 18.43 -18.91
CA ALA A 196 15.22 19.69 -18.23
C ALA A 196 14.65 19.49 -16.81
N LYS A 197 13.67 18.60 -16.65
CA LYS A 197 13.08 18.31 -15.33
C LYS A 197 14.05 17.67 -14.32
N VAL A 198 15.06 16.93 -14.79
CA VAL A 198 16.14 16.42 -13.95
C VAL A 198 17.00 17.58 -13.48
N GLN A 199 17.50 18.41 -14.43
CA GLN A 199 18.35 19.54 -14.09
C GLN A 199 17.65 20.50 -13.13
N GLU A 200 16.40 20.87 -13.41
CA GLU A 200 15.60 21.76 -12.56
C GLU A 200 15.49 21.21 -11.13
N TRP A 201 15.12 19.92 -10.98
CA TRP A 201 14.94 19.31 -9.66
C TRP A 201 16.27 19.24 -8.89
N PHE A 202 17.35 18.76 -9.54
CA PHE A 202 18.66 18.64 -8.89
C PHE A 202 19.26 20.01 -8.53
N GLN A 203 19.06 21.04 -9.36
CA GLN A 203 19.48 22.41 -9.08
C GLN A 203 18.66 23.02 -7.94
N GLN A 204 17.34 22.91 -7.98
CA GLN A 204 16.45 23.44 -6.94
C GLN A 204 16.85 22.98 -5.54
N TRP A 205 17.23 21.71 -5.40
CA TRP A 205 17.58 21.12 -4.12
C TRP A 205 19.09 21.10 -3.83
N HIS A 206 19.90 21.63 -4.73
CA HIS A 206 21.36 21.62 -4.66
C HIS A 206 21.92 20.22 -4.42
N ILE A 207 21.45 19.23 -5.18
CA ILE A 207 21.80 17.82 -5.07
C ILE A 207 22.63 17.41 -6.29
N LYS A 208 23.47 16.38 -6.10
CA LYS A 208 24.26 15.76 -7.18
C LYS A 208 23.97 14.26 -7.22
N GLU A 209 24.03 13.66 -8.40
CA GLU A 209 23.97 12.21 -8.57
C GLU A 209 24.97 11.51 -7.66
N LYS A 210 24.54 10.40 -7.05
CA LYS A 210 25.30 9.63 -6.04
C LYS A 210 25.77 10.47 -4.83
N GLY A 211 25.31 11.71 -4.71
CA GLY A 211 25.64 12.63 -3.63
C GLY A 211 24.62 12.65 -2.48
N TYR A 212 23.68 11.71 -2.41
CA TYR A 212 22.61 11.71 -1.40
C TYR A 212 22.15 10.31 -1.00
N TYR A 213 21.74 10.23 0.26
CA TYR A 213 20.86 9.17 0.77
C TYR A 213 19.41 9.57 0.51
N LEU A 214 18.57 8.61 0.22
CA LEU A 214 17.18 8.85 -0.16
C LEU A 214 16.23 8.14 0.80
N ILE A 215 15.18 8.85 1.25
CA ILE A 215 14.00 8.28 1.89
C ILE A 215 12.78 8.67 1.06
N VAL A 216 11.93 7.71 0.71
CA VAL A 216 10.65 7.95 0.05
C VAL A 216 9.55 7.24 0.83
N GLY A 217 8.54 7.95 1.28
CA GLY A 217 7.45 7.31 2.00
C GLY A 217 6.47 8.26 2.66
N ARG A 218 5.44 7.70 3.30
CA ARG A 218 4.50 8.47 4.09
C ARG A 218 5.20 9.06 5.32
N PHE A 219 4.86 10.29 5.63
CA PHE A 219 5.46 10.98 6.76
C PHE A 219 4.69 10.65 8.06
N VAL A 220 5.05 9.51 8.65
CA VAL A 220 4.44 8.97 9.89
C VAL A 220 5.53 8.42 10.83
N PRO A 221 5.30 8.43 12.15
CA PRO A 221 6.29 7.98 13.14
C PRO A 221 6.79 6.55 12.91
N GLU A 222 5.92 5.64 12.47
CA GLU A 222 6.24 4.23 12.23
C GLU A 222 7.26 4.00 11.10
N ASN A 223 7.58 5.04 10.35
CA ASN A 223 8.62 5.00 9.32
C ASN A 223 10.00 5.44 9.84
N ASN A 224 10.15 5.63 11.15
CA ASN A 224 11.41 5.87 11.86
C ASN A 224 12.24 7.05 11.33
N TYR A 225 11.58 8.14 10.90
CA TYR A 225 12.26 9.35 10.43
C TYR A 225 13.18 9.94 11.50
N GLU A 226 12.78 9.91 12.79
CA GLU A 226 13.59 10.43 13.87
C GLU A 226 14.92 9.68 13.98
N THR A 227 14.88 8.35 13.98
CA THR A 227 16.09 7.51 14.01
C THR A 227 16.98 7.78 12.80
N ALA A 228 16.41 7.76 11.59
CA ALA A 228 17.17 7.98 10.37
C ALA A 228 17.85 9.36 10.36
N ILE A 229 17.18 10.40 10.82
CA ILE A 229 17.72 11.76 10.89
C ILE A 229 18.82 11.87 11.94
N ARG A 230 18.61 11.32 13.15
CA ARG A 230 19.62 11.37 14.23
C ARG A 230 20.91 10.65 13.83
N GLU A 231 20.79 9.44 13.28
CA GLU A 231 21.93 8.66 12.83
C GLU A 231 22.64 9.33 11.64
N PHE A 232 21.89 9.92 10.72
CA PHE A 232 22.47 10.70 9.63
C PHE A 232 23.25 11.93 10.16
N MET A 233 22.66 12.69 11.07
CA MET A 233 23.30 13.87 11.67
C MET A 233 24.59 13.50 12.45
N ALA A 234 24.61 12.35 13.10
CA ALA A 234 25.78 11.83 13.82
C ALA A 234 26.90 11.34 12.89
N SER A 235 26.59 11.14 11.61
CA SER A 235 27.58 10.65 10.64
C SER A 235 28.48 11.75 10.07
N ASP A 236 29.71 11.40 9.71
CA ASP A 236 30.69 12.30 9.07
C ASP A 236 30.49 12.44 7.56
N THR A 237 29.41 11.90 7.01
CA THR A 237 29.15 11.92 5.57
C THR A 237 29.03 13.35 5.04
N LYS A 238 29.57 13.58 3.85
CA LYS A 238 29.40 14.86 3.13
C LYS A 238 28.23 14.85 2.15
N ARG A 239 27.55 13.69 2.03
CA ARG A 239 26.35 13.54 1.20
C ARG A 239 25.16 14.20 1.87
N LYS A 240 24.10 14.44 1.09
CA LYS A 240 22.83 14.94 1.62
C LYS A 240 21.90 13.80 2.01
N LEU A 241 20.95 14.08 2.88
CA LEU A 241 19.79 13.26 3.14
C LEU A 241 18.59 13.92 2.45
N VAL A 242 18.05 13.26 1.43
CA VAL A 242 16.88 13.72 0.68
C VAL A 242 15.67 12.92 1.13
N ILE A 243 14.63 13.62 1.56
CA ILE A 243 13.41 13.04 2.10
C ILE A 243 12.25 13.46 1.21
N ILE A 244 11.71 12.50 0.45
CA ILE A 244 10.52 12.67 -0.40
C ILE A 244 9.31 12.19 0.39
N CYS A 245 8.50 13.12 0.88
CA CYS A 245 7.28 12.82 1.65
C CYS A 245 6.33 14.02 1.66
N ASN A 246 5.06 13.78 1.97
CA ASN A 246 4.11 14.87 2.23
C ASN A 246 4.24 15.31 3.70
N HIS A 247 5.09 16.29 3.97
CA HIS A 247 5.35 16.80 5.32
C HIS A 247 4.62 18.12 5.61
N GLU A 248 4.15 18.84 4.60
CA GLU A 248 3.49 20.13 4.76
C GLU A 248 2.17 19.98 5.54
N GLY A 249 1.99 20.82 6.56
CA GLY A 249 0.80 20.78 7.43
C GLY A 249 0.68 19.53 8.30
N ASN A 250 1.79 18.81 8.54
CA ASN A 250 1.81 17.61 9.36
C ASN A 250 2.42 17.91 10.74
N ASP A 251 1.64 17.76 11.81
CA ASP A 251 2.07 18.02 13.20
C ASP A 251 3.33 17.23 13.61
N TYR A 252 3.56 16.08 12.98
CA TYR A 252 4.75 15.29 13.20
C TYR A 252 6.02 15.98 12.71
N PHE A 253 5.94 16.83 11.67
CA PHE A 253 7.08 17.59 11.17
C PHE A 253 7.63 18.56 12.22
N ASP A 254 6.75 19.33 12.86
CA ASP A 254 7.14 20.27 13.92
C ASP A 254 7.68 19.54 15.16
N THR A 255 7.08 18.39 15.48
CA THR A 255 7.57 17.52 16.54
C THR A 255 8.97 17.01 16.24
N LEU A 256 9.18 16.48 15.04
CA LEU A 256 10.48 15.96 14.58
C LEU A 256 11.56 17.05 14.56
N LYS A 257 11.22 18.24 14.05
CA LYS A 257 12.10 19.42 14.08
C LYS A 257 12.53 19.79 15.49
N ARG A 258 11.59 19.83 16.43
CA ARG A 258 11.87 20.13 17.85
C ARG A 258 12.75 19.06 18.49
N LEU A 259 12.55 17.78 18.18
CA LEU A 259 13.27 16.67 18.80
C LEU A 259 14.69 16.51 18.26
N THR A 260 14.91 16.77 16.99
CA THR A 260 16.18 16.47 16.30
C THR A 260 16.97 17.71 15.94
N HIS A 261 16.33 18.88 15.84
CA HIS A 261 16.92 20.11 15.30
C HIS A 261 17.52 19.94 13.89
N PHE A 262 16.92 19.08 13.06
CA PHE A 262 17.43 18.76 11.72
C PHE A 262 17.54 19.99 10.79
N ASP A 263 16.78 21.03 11.06
CA ASP A 263 16.81 22.31 10.34
C ASP A 263 18.14 23.07 10.49
N LYS A 264 18.98 22.67 11.43
CA LYS A 264 20.35 23.19 11.59
C LYS A 264 21.40 22.43 10.79
N ASP A 265 21.04 21.28 10.21
CA ASP A 265 21.95 20.50 9.38
C ASP A 265 21.65 20.76 7.89
N GLU A 266 22.54 21.55 7.25
CA GLU A 266 22.38 21.90 5.83
C GLU A 266 22.44 20.71 4.87
N ARG A 267 22.76 19.52 5.34
CA ARG A 267 22.75 18.30 4.52
C ARG A 267 21.37 17.71 4.36
N ILE A 268 20.39 18.06 5.21
CA ILE A 268 19.03 17.48 5.20
C ILE A 268 18.11 18.30 4.30
N ARG A 269 17.38 17.62 3.42
CA ARG A 269 16.42 18.23 2.48
C ARG A 269 15.09 17.49 2.51
N PHE A 270 14.05 18.18 2.96
CA PHE A 270 12.66 17.78 2.75
C PHE A 270 12.19 18.41 1.44
N VAL A 271 11.90 17.59 0.45
CA VAL A 271 11.67 18.06 -0.93
C VAL A 271 10.21 17.98 -1.37
N GLY A 272 9.31 17.67 -0.43
CA GLY A 272 7.90 17.46 -0.75
C GLY A 272 7.65 16.14 -1.46
N THR A 273 6.55 16.04 -2.20
CA THR A 273 6.16 14.82 -2.94
C THR A 273 6.57 14.95 -4.42
N VAL A 274 7.15 13.90 -4.97
CA VAL A 274 7.45 13.78 -6.41
C VAL A 274 6.42 12.84 -7.03
N TYR A 275 5.48 13.37 -7.82
CA TYR A 275 4.42 12.59 -8.47
C TYR A 275 4.80 12.06 -9.86
N ASP A 276 5.81 12.65 -10.51
CA ASP A 276 6.33 12.18 -11.79
C ASP A 276 7.09 10.87 -11.57
N ARG A 277 6.51 9.74 -12.01
CA ARG A 277 7.08 8.38 -11.82
C ARG A 277 8.46 8.26 -12.48
N GLU A 278 8.64 8.81 -13.68
CA GLU A 278 9.92 8.78 -14.41
C GLU A 278 11.02 9.54 -13.65
N LEU A 279 10.70 10.73 -13.13
CA LEU A 279 11.63 11.50 -12.33
C LEU A 279 11.95 10.80 -11.01
N LEU A 280 10.95 10.21 -10.34
CA LEU A 280 11.15 9.48 -9.09
C LEU A 280 12.04 8.25 -9.28
N THR A 281 11.86 7.53 -10.38
CA THR A 281 12.72 6.39 -10.77
C THR A 281 14.14 6.87 -10.99
N TYR A 282 14.34 7.96 -11.75
CA TYR A 282 15.66 8.56 -11.97
C TYR A 282 16.34 8.96 -10.64
N ILE A 283 15.59 9.56 -9.72
CA ILE A 283 16.08 9.93 -8.39
C ILE A 283 16.53 8.69 -7.60
N ARG A 284 15.78 7.58 -7.64
CA ARG A 284 16.17 6.32 -6.98
C ARG A 284 17.44 5.73 -7.61
N GLU A 285 17.52 5.67 -8.93
CA GLU A 285 18.69 5.14 -9.66
C GLU A 285 19.97 5.93 -9.34
N ASN A 286 19.84 7.23 -9.10
CA ASN A 286 20.95 8.13 -8.85
C ASN A 286 21.19 8.45 -7.36
N ALA A 287 20.47 7.82 -6.45
CA ALA A 287 20.79 7.85 -5.03
C ALA A 287 22.11 7.07 -4.74
N PHE A 288 22.85 7.52 -3.74
CA PHE A 288 23.97 6.73 -3.19
C PHE A 288 23.46 5.50 -2.46
N ALA A 289 22.46 5.71 -1.59
CA ALA A 289 21.76 4.65 -0.87
C ALA A 289 20.32 5.06 -0.60
N TYR A 290 19.44 4.07 -0.46
CA TYR A 290 18.07 4.23 0.01
C TYR A 290 17.98 3.80 1.47
N ILE A 291 17.23 4.56 2.28
CA ILE A 291 16.99 4.24 3.69
C ILE A 291 15.51 3.91 3.86
N HIS A 292 15.22 2.72 4.37
CA HIS A 292 13.87 2.23 4.61
C HIS A 292 13.65 1.96 6.09
N GLY A 293 12.96 2.86 6.75
CA GLY A 293 12.73 2.81 8.20
C GLY A 293 11.40 2.19 8.62
N HIS A 294 10.61 1.60 7.73
CA HIS A 294 9.27 1.09 8.05
C HIS A 294 9.34 -0.03 9.09
N GLU A 295 8.59 0.15 10.18
CA GLU A 295 8.53 -0.76 11.33
C GLU A 295 7.25 -1.62 11.34
N VAL A 296 6.17 -1.14 10.73
CA VAL A 296 4.86 -1.79 10.72
C VAL A 296 4.31 -1.87 9.31
N GLY A 297 3.89 -3.06 8.89
CA GLY A 297 3.27 -3.26 7.58
C GLY A 297 3.47 -4.67 7.07
N GLY A 298 3.09 -4.90 5.82
CA GLY A 298 3.45 -6.04 4.98
C GLY A 298 4.52 -5.60 3.96
N THR A 299 4.46 -6.16 2.77
CA THR A 299 5.33 -5.74 1.67
C THR A 299 5.12 -4.26 1.35
N ASN A 300 6.19 -3.50 1.37
CA ASN A 300 6.15 -2.08 1.03
C ASN A 300 6.55 -1.88 -0.43
N PRO A 301 5.65 -1.41 -1.32
CA PRO A 301 5.99 -1.17 -2.73
C PRO A 301 7.18 -0.23 -2.91
N GLY A 302 7.31 0.79 -2.05
CA GLY A 302 8.44 1.72 -2.08
C GLY A 302 9.79 1.08 -1.78
N LEU A 303 9.83 0.00 -0.95
CA LEU A 303 11.03 -0.80 -0.75
C LEU A 303 11.35 -1.64 -1.98
N LEU A 304 10.35 -2.29 -2.58
CA LEU A 304 10.54 -3.07 -3.80
C LEU A 304 11.08 -2.21 -4.94
N GLU A 305 10.51 -1.03 -5.14
CA GLU A 305 11.00 -0.05 -6.11
C GLU A 305 12.44 0.38 -5.81
N ALA A 306 12.78 0.60 -4.54
CA ALA A 306 14.15 0.94 -4.16
C ALA A 306 15.13 -0.22 -4.38
N LEU A 307 14.74 -1.46 -4.08
CA LEU A 307 15.53 -2.66 -4.37
C LEU A 307 15.77 -2.85 -5.87
N GLY A 308 14.78 -2.47 -6.71
CA GLY A 308 14.90 -2.53 -8.17
C GLY A 308 15.81 -1.46 -8.77
N HIS A 309 15.92 -0.29 -8.13
CA HIS A 309 16.53 0.88 -8.74
C HIS A 309 17.74 1.45 -7.98
N THR A 310 17.91 1.13 -6.70
CA THR A 310 19.03 1.65 -5.88
C THR A 310 19.97 0.53 -5.48
N ASN A 311 21.27 0.72 -5.73
CA ASN A 311 22.28 -0.33 -5.52
C ASN A 311 22.54 -0.65 -4.03
N LEU A 312 22.35 0.30 -3.13
CA LEU A 312 22.55 0.12 -1.69
C LEU A 312 21.28 0.49 -0.93
N ASN A 313 20.74 -0.47 -0.18
CA ASN A 313 19.53 -0.28 0.61
C ASN A 313 19.85 -0.54 2.10
N LEU A 314 19.60 0.44 2.95
CA LEU A 314 19.68 0.35 4.41
C LEU A 314 18.24 0.17 4.92
N VAL A 315 17.96 -0.99 5.50
CA VAL A 315 16.60 -1.42 5.80
C VAL A 315 16.46 -1.68 7.29
N TYR A 316 15.39 -1.18 7.90
CA TYR A 316 15.08 -1.46 9.31
C TYR A 316 14.80 -2.95 9.49
N ASN A 317 15.45 -3.58 10.48
CA ASN A 317 15.46 -5.03 10.65
C ASN A 317 14.17 -5.52 11.30
N VAL A 318 13.16 -5.77 10.49
CA VAL A 318 11.89 -6.42 10.85
C VAL A 318 11.57 -7.51 9.82
N PRO A 319 10.83 -8.57 10.19
CA PRO A 319 10.60 -9.74 9.32
C PRO A 319 10.04 -9.42 7.92
N PHE A 320 9.22 -8.39 7.78
CA PHE A 320 8.62 -8.03 6.49
C PHE A 320 9.48 -7.10 5.62
N ASN A 321 10.66 -6.71 6.09
CA ASN A 321 11.67 -5.98 5.33
C ASN A 321 12.88 -6.87 4.94
N GLN A 322 12.90 -8.13 5.35
CA GLN A 322 13.98 -9.09 5.11
C GLN A 322 13.85 -9.84 3.79
#